data_7b2d0596ee0367e448c03fbc9bb931da
#
_entry.id   7b2d0596ee0367e448c03fbc9bb931da
#
_cell.length_a   1.000
_cell.length_b   1.000
_cell.length_c   1.000
_cell.angle_alpha   90.00
_cell.angle_beta   90.00
_cell.angle_gamma   90.00
#
_symmetry.space_group_name_H-M   'P 1'
#
loop_
_entity.id
_entity.type
_entity.pdbx_description
1 polymer ?
#
loop_
_entity_poly.entity_id
_entity_poly.type
_entity_poly.pdbx_seq_one_letter_code
_entity_poly.pdbx_strand_id
1 'polypeptide(L)'
;MSEQTDTSWQPSASDFAPKPKHQTEDVITRPAMSYWQDAWRRLKENKRALFSLYLIFGLITFTLAGPHLWTIDPSAQDLDQIGMAPGADRNVTIAPAYQPWYGPTSDVIYADDNPLGLVLVGDATSQAVRLAWQETELGAGQTNYGYKIYRTLFALNVGDAFGLPLMETQNHYFEDRLDLQPTDYYYTVVALDKQGVETDQSTTIQISVKRVITCSKRKS
;
A
#
# COMPACT_ATOMS: atom_id res chain seq x y z
N MET A 1 -25.78 -83.88 -29.55
CA MET A 1 -26.40 -84.16 -28.27
C MET A 1 -25.34 -84.62 -27.35
N SER A 2 -24.81 -83.74 -26.56
CA SER A 2 -23.75 -84.05 -25.58
C SER A 2 -24.23 -83.50 -24.24
N GLU A 3 -24.51 -84.43 -23.41
CA GLU A 3 -25.02 -84.28 -22.05
C GLU A 3 -23.89 -83.63 -21.17
N GLN A 4 -24.13 -82.45 -20.70
CA GLN A 4 -23.32 -81.82 -19.66
C GLN A 4 -23.76 -82.40 -18.34
N THR A 5 -22.96 -83.26 -17.79
CA THR A 5 -23.00 -83.72 -16.40
C THR A 5 -22.70 -82.56 -15.50
N ASP A 6 -23.74 -82.01 -14.89
CA ASP A 6 -23.69 -81.06 -13.82
C ASP A 6 -23.11 -81.74 -12.55
N THR A 7 -21.79 -81.59 -12.35
CA THR A 7 -21.13 -82.13 -11.16
C THR A 7 -21.47 -81.15 -9.98
N SER A 8 -22.59 -81.42 -9.35
CA SER A 8 -22.97 -80.72 -8.11
C SER A 8 -21.90 -81.01 -7.05
N TRP A 9 -21.06 -80.01 -6.83
CA TRP A 9 -20.06 -80.04 -5.73
C TRP A 9 -20.84 -80.21 -4.40
N GLN A 10 -20.60 -81.31 -3.74
CA GLN A 10 -21.14 -81.54 -2.38
C GLN A 10 -20.00 -81.45 -1.38
N PRO A 11 -20.07 -80.52 -0.44
CA PRO A 11 -19.06 -80.42 0.58
C PRO A 11 -18.99 -81.72 1.44
N SER A 12 -17.81 -82.28 1.57
CA SER A 12 -17.55 -83.44 2.42
C SER A 12 -17.32 -83.01 3.87
N ALA A 13 -17.60 -83.87 4.82
CA ALA A 13 -17.34 -83.64 6.25
C ALA A 13 -15.86 -83.30 6.53
N SER A 14 -14.95 -83.75 5.66
CA SER A 14 -13.52 -83.46 5.72
C SER A 14 -13.19 -81.98 5.38
N ASP A 15 -14.07 -81.33 4.62
CA ASP A 15 -13.85 -79.94 4.25
C ASP A 15 -14.09 -78.97 5.44
N PHE A 16 -14.81 -79.48 6.43
CA PHE A 16 -15.09 -78.75 7.70
C PHE A 16 -14.12 -79.16 8.83
N ALA A 17 -13.15 -80.05 8.55
CA ALA A 17 -12.14 -80.37 9.55
C ALA A 17 -11.27 -79.16 9.84
N PRO A 18 -11.02 -78.83 11.12
CA PRO A 18 -10.19 -77.69 11.45
C PRO A 18 -8.78 -77.93 10.85
N LYS A 19 -8.39 -77.03 9.98
CA LYS A 19 -7.04 -77.04 9.36
C LYS A 19 -6.00 -77.05 10.49
N PRO A 20 -5.02 -77.93 10.47
CA PRO A 20 -3.97 -77.95 11.48
C PRO A 20 -3.34 -76.56 11.55
N LYS A 21 -3.36 -75.94 12.72
CA LYS A 21 -2.63 -74.70 12.94
C LYS A 21 -1.15 -74.97 12.69
N HIS A 22 -0.70 -74.69 11.48
CA HIS A 22 0.72 -74.47 11.28
C HIS A 22 1.06 -73.27 12.20
N GLN A 23 1.72 -73.56 13.29
CA GLN A 23 2.38 -72.58 14.14
C GLN A 23 3.64 -72.05 13.38
N THR A 24 3.46 -71.48 12.24
CA THR A 24 4.25 -70.36 11.81
C THR A 24 3.55 -69.13 12.34
N GLU A 25 3.84 -68.81 13.59
CA GLU A 25 3.64 -67.43 14.03
C GLU A 25 4.42 -66.56 13.05
N ASP A 26 3.76 -66.10 12.02
CA ASP A 26 4.19 -64.92 11.27
C ASP A 26 4.23 -63.81 12.32
N VAL A 27 5.35 -63.77 13.06
CA VAL A 27 5.71 -62.63 13.87
C VAL A 27 5.77 -61.48 12.87
N ILE A 28 4.69 -60.71 12.84
CA ILE A 28 4.64 -59.49 12.08
C ILE A 28 5.65 -58.53 12.71
N THR A 29 6.92 -58.71 12.35
CA THR A 29 8.07 -57.89 12.73
C THR A 29 8.06 -56.56 11.95
N ARG A 30 6.88 -56.04 11.62
CA ARG A 30 6.81 -54.69 11.13
C ARG A 30 6.85 -53.76 12.34
N PRO A 31 7.91 -52.93 12.45
CA PRO A 31 7.94 -51.94 13.51
C PRO A 31 6.65 -51.11 13.40
N ALA A 32 5.95 -50.91 14.51
CA ALA A 32 4.76 -50.06 14.56
C ALA A 32 5.15 -48.66 14.15
N MET A 33 5.01 -48.35 12.86
CA MET A 33 5.25 -47.00 12.36
C MET A 33 4.09 -46.12 12.77
N SER A 34 4.42 -44.91 13.25
CA SER A 34 3.40 -43.90 13.52
C SER A 34 2.62 -43.60 12.24
N TYR A 35 1.32 -43.32 12.37
CA TYR A 35 0.43 -42.93 11.27
C TYR A 35 1.06 -41.86 10.37
N TRP A 36 1.73 -40.87 10.96
CA TRP A 36 2.41 -39.80 10.25
C TRP A 36 3.63 -40.28 9.43
N GLN A 37 4.34 -41.25 9.93
CA GLN A 37 5.48 -41.81 9.21
C GLN A 37 5.03 -42.62 7.99
N ASP A 38 3.96 -43.37 8.10
CA ASP A 38 3.38 -44.12 6.97
C ASP A 38 2.80 -43.16 5.92
N ALA A 39 2.03 -42.16 6.35
CA ALA A 39 1.50 -41.15 5.44
C ALA A 39 2.61 -40.41 4.70
N TRP A 40 3.68 -40.00 5.40
CA TRP A 40 4.82 -39.34 4.79
C TRP A 40 5.58 -40.19 3.80
N ARG A 41 5.75 -41.49 4.10
CA ARG A 41 6.36 -42.46 3.20
C ARG A 41 5.55 -42.60 1.91
N ARG A 42 4.24 -42.79 1.99
CA ARG A 42 3.34 -42.91 0.83
C ARG A 42 3.31 -41.62 -0.01
N LEU A 43 3.39 -40.46 0.65
CA LEU A 43 3.48 -39.18 -0.05
C LEU A 43 4.78 -39.07 -0.87
N LYS A 44 5.92 -39.50 -0.30
CA LYS A 44 7.22 -39.53 -1.02
C LYS A 44 7.25 -40.48 -2.18
N GLU A 45 6.55 -41.59 -2.11
CA GLU A 45 6.45 -42.59 -3.19
C GLU A 45 5.65 -42.04 -4.38
N ASN A 46 4.71 -41.13 -4.12
CA ASN A 46 3.89 -40.51 -5.16
C ASN A 46 4.49 -39.18 -5.60
N LYS A 47 5.29 -39.19 -6.66
CA LYS A 47 5.95 -37.96 -7.20
C LYS A 47 4.98 -36.84 -7.56
N ARG A 48 3.78 -37.19 -8.01
CA ARG A 48 2.73 -36.18 -8.36
C ARG A 48 2.20 -35.48 -7.12
N ALA A 49 1.93 -36.23 -6.06
CA ALA A 49 1.48 -35.69 -4.79
C ALA A 49 2.58 -34.83 -4.12
N LEU A 50 3.84 -35.24 -4.22
CA LEU A 50 4.97 -34.48 -3.73
C LEU A 50 5.12 -33.13 -4.47
N PHE A 51 4.96 -33.14 -5.80
CA PHE A 51 5.02 -31.93 -6.61
C PHE A 51 3.91 -30.93 -6.22
N SER A 52 2.66 -31.41 -6.07
CA SER A 52 1.56 -30.54 -5.66
C SER A 52 1.74 -29.97 -4.25
N LEU A 53 2.34 -30.76 -3.33
CA LEU A 53 2.69 -30.27 -2.00
C LEU A 53 3.71 -29.11 -2.06
N TYR A 54 4.76 -29.26 -2.86
CA TYR A 54 5.75 -28.19 -3.04
C TYR A 54 5.15 -26.94 -3.70
N LEU A 55 4.24 -27.12 -4.66
CA LEU A 55 3.56 -26.02 -5.32
C LEU A 55 2.70 -25.24 -4.32
N ILE A 56 1.92 -25.94 -3.48
CA ILE A 56 1.10 -25.31 -2.42
C ILE A 56 2.00 -24.57 -1.42
N PHE A 57 3.09 -25.19 -1.00
CA PHE A 57 4.03 -24.56 -0.07
C PHE A 57 4.69 -23.34 -0.67
N GLY A 58 5.04 -23.37 -1.95
CA GLY A 58 5.56 -22.24 -2.71
C GLY A 58 4.55 -21.09 -2.79
N LEU A 59 3.28 -21.39 -3.07
CA LEU A 59 2.21 -20.39 -3.09
C LEU A 59 2.02 -19.73 -1.73
N ILE A 60 1.97 -20.52 -0.65
CA ILE A 60 1.84 -20.00 0.71
C ILE A 60 3.04 -19.10 1.03
N THR A 61 4.25 -19.55 0.74
CA THR A 61 5.48 -18.76 0.97
C THR A 61 5.46 -17.47 0.16
N PHE A 62 5.06 -17.54 -1.11
CA PHE A 62 4.93 -16.35 -1.96
C PHE A 62 3.90 -15.36 -1.43
N THR A 63 2.74 -15.86 -0.96
CA THR A 63 1.69 -15.01 -0.39
C THR A 63 2.14 -14.31 0.89
N LEU A 64 2.90 -15.00 1.73
CA LEU A 64 3.41 -14.41 2.98
C LEU A 64 4.61 -13.48 2.74
N ALA A 65 5.50 -13.84 1.83
CA ALA A 65 6.71 -13.07 1.54
C ALA A 65 6.46 -11.93 0.55
N GLY A 66 5.46 -12.06 -0.33
CA GLY A 66 5.14 -11.08 -1.37
C GLY A 66 4.97 -9.66 -0.85
N PRO A 67 4.15 -9.39 0.17
CA PRO A 67 3.98 -8.06 0.73
C PRO A 67 5.26 -7.43 1.28
N HIS A 68 6.21 -8.25 1.74
CA HIS A 68 7.51 -7.77 2.24
C HIS A 68 8.53 -7.52 1.12
N LEU A 69 8.37 -8.19 -0.01
CA LEU A 69 9.25 -8.03 -1.18
C LEU A 69 8.76 -6.94 -2.13
N TRP A 70 7.45 -6.68 -2.15
CA TRP A 70 6.80 -5.69 -3.01
C TRP A 70 6.31 -4.52 -2.17
N THR A 71 6.99 -3.39 -2.27
CA THR A 71 6.63 -2.13 -1.60
C THR A 71 5.65 -1.30 -2.44
N ILE A 72 4.80 -1.93 -3.24
CA ILE A 72 3.75 -1.24 -3.97
C ILE A 72 2.58 -1.04 -3.02
N ASP A 73 2.17 0.21 -2.82
CA ASP A 73 0.97 0.53 -2.06
C ASP A 73 -0.26 0.01 -2.83
N PRO A 74 -0.99 -0.98 -2.30
CA PRO A 74 -2.16 -1.55 -2.97
C PRO A 74 -3.33 -0.56 -3.05
N SER A 75 -3.29 0.52 -2.28
CA SER A 75 -4.30 1.58 -2.30
C SER A 75 -4.00 2.70 -3.30
N ALA A 76 -2.79 2.72 -3.86
CA ALA A 76 -2.42 3.68 -4.90
C ALA A 76 -3.19 3.41 -6.19
N GLN A 77 -4.32 4.07 -6.36
CA GLN A 77 -5.13 4.03 -7.58
C GLN A 77 -4.80 5.23 -8.45
N ASP A 78 -4.40 4.98 -9.68
CA ASP A 78 -4.24 6.02 -10.68
C ASP A 78 -5.55 6.17 -11.47
N LEU A 79 -6.41 7.08 -11.04
CA LEU A 79 -7.71 7.32 -11.66
C LEU A 79 -7.60 7.85 -13.08
N ASP A 80 -6.47 8.47 -13.45
CA ASP A 80 -6.26 8.98 -14.82
C ASP A 80 -5.99 7.84 -15.83
N GLN A 81 -5.81 6.62 -15.34
CA GLN A 81 -5.71 5.44 -16.20
C GLN A 81 -7.07 4.93 -16.67
N ILE A 82 -8.15 5.39 -16.05
CA ILE A 82 -9.50 4.98 -16.40
C ILE A 82 -9.82 5.55 -17.80
N GLY A 83 -10.00 4.67 -18.76
CA GLY A 83 -10.32 5.03 -20.15
C GLY A 83 -9.13 5.27 -21.09
N MET A 84 -7.89 5.10 -20.63
CA MET A 84 -6.72 5.15 -21.53
C MET A 84 -6.51 3.83 -22.28
N ALA A 85 -6.14 3.92 -23.54
CA ALA A 85 -5.79 2.74 -24.34
C ALA A 85 -4.54 2.04 -23.76
N PRO A 86 -4.47 0.69 -23.82
CA PRO A 86 -3.26 -0.03 -23.44
C PRO A 86 -2.05 0.45 -24.24
N GLY A 87 -0.96 0.82 -23.55
CA GLY A 87 0.27 1.31 -24.19
C GLY A 87 0.27 2.80 -24.56
N ALA A 88 -0.69 3.59 -24.09
CA ALA A 88 -0.64 5.05 -24.29
C ALA A 88 0.62 5.64 -23.64
N ASP A 89 1.35 6.46 -24.41
CA ASP A 89 2.55 7.16 -23.93
C ASP A 89 2.18 8.13 -22.83
N ARG A 90 2.93 8.07 -21.72
CA ARG A 90 2.79 8.99 -20.60
C ARG A 90 4.05 9.80 -20.44
N ASN A 91 3.89 11.09 -20.44
CA ASN A 91 4.95 11.99 -19.99
C ASN A 91 4.95 11.97 -18.44
N VAL A 92 5.88 11.23 -17.87
CA VAL A 92 6.08 11.17 -16.42
C VAL A 92 7.42 11.76 -16.05
N THR A 93 7.42 12.68 -15.10
CA THR A 93 8.65 13.18 -14.49
C THR A 93 9.03 12.24 -13.34
N ILE A 94 10.24 11.70 -13.38
CA ILE A 94 10.78 10.86 -12.31
C ILE A 94 11.26 11.78 -11.19
N ALA A 95 10.65 11.68 -10.01
CA ALA A 95 11.12 12.38 -8.81
C ALA A 95 12.01 11.47 -7.96
N PRO A 96 12.96 12.05 -7.22
CA PRO A 96 13.67 11.33 -6.17
C PRO A 96 12.69 10.83 -5.09
N ALA A 97 13.10 9.81 -4.35
CA ALA A 97 12.33 9.35 -3.20
C ALA A 97 12.08 10.51 -2.21
N TYR A 98 10.87 10.55 -1.66
CA TYR A 98 10.52 11.58 -0.70
C TYR A 98 11.53 11.63 0.47
N GLN A 99 11.90 12.87 0.81
CA GLN A 99 12.70 13.17 2.01
C GLN A 99 11.87 14.06 2.94
N PRO A 100 11.82 13.74 4.26
CA PRO A 100 11.14 14.60 5.21
C PRO A 100 11.67 16.04 5.13
N TRP A 101 10.74 17.01 5.15
CA TRP A 101 11.07 18.41 5.09
C TRP A 101 10.71 19.09 6.41
N TYR A 102 11.65 19.82 6.96
CA TYR A 102 11.53 20.46 8.29
C TYR A 102 11.51 21.98 8.21
N GLY A 103 11.16 22.53 7.06
CA GLY A 103 11.08 23.94 6.79
C GLY A 103 12.14 24.43 5.79
N PRO A 104 12.03 25.69 5.38
CA PRO A 104 12.97 26.29 4.44
C PRO A 104 14.35 26.43 5.06
N THR A 105 15.40 26.24 4.25
CA THR A 105 16.75 26.68 4.54
C THR A 105 16.86 28.20 4.32
N SER A 106 17.91 28.82 4.85
CA SER A 106 18.15 30.27 4.86
C SER A 106 18.10 30.99 3.50
N ASP A 107 18.02 30.27 2.40
CA ASP A 107 18.15 30.80 1.05
C ASP A 107 16.81 31.05 0.34
N VAL A 108 15.68 31.00 1.06
CA VAL A 108 14.36 31.26 0.47
C VAL A 108 14.17 32.77 0.29
N ILE A 109 13.93 33.18 -0.93
CA ILE A 109 13.55 34.56 -1.26
C ILE A 109 12.02 34.64 -1.16
N TYR A 110 11.56 35.38 -0.17
CA TYR A 110 10.13 35.62 0.04
C TYR A 110 9.60 36.65 -0.94
N ALA A 111 8.30 36.55 -1.25
CA ALA A 111 7.66 37.48 -2.15
C ALA A 111 7.40 38.83 -1.43
N ASP A 112 7.84 39.92 -2.04
CA ASP A 112 7.62 41.27 -1.49
C ASP A 112 6.27 41.87 -1.88
N ASP A 113 5.56 41.21 -2.79
CA ASP A 113 4.30 41.66 -3.36
C ASP A 113 3.04 41.22 -2.58
N ASN A 114 3.22 40.46 -1.52
CA ASN A 114 2.12 39.97 -0.71
C ASN A 114 2.37 40.12 0.82
N PRO A 115 1.31 40.28 1.62
CA PRO A 115 1.44 40.64 3.05
C PRO A 115 2.22 39.62 3.89
N LEU A 116 2.19 38.34 3.51
CA LEU A 116 2.85 37.26 4.24
C LEU A 116 4.15 36.83 3.58
N GLY A 117 4.54 37.38 2.43
CA GLY A 117 5.70 36.92 1.68
C GLY A 117 5.60 35.45 1.27
N LEU A 118 4.38 34.92 1.05
CA LEU A 118 4.10 33.51 0.78
C LEU A 118 4.75 33.07 -0.53
N VAL A 119 5.52 31.98 -0.47
CA VAL A 119 6.23 31.43 -1.63
C VAL A 119 6.13 29.91 -1.68
N LEU A 120 6.24 29.39 -2.89
CA LEU A 120 6.45 27.96 -3.15
C LEU A 120 7.93 27.61 -2.98
N VAL A 121 8.25 26.62 -2.18
CA VAL A 121 9.61 26.14 -1.96
C VAL A 121 9.85 24.88 -2.80
N GLY A 122 10.68 25.01 -3.84
CA GLY A 122 10.96 23.92 -4.77
C GLY A 122 9.85 23.69 -5.79
N ASP A 123 9.76 22.48 -6.34
CA ASP A 123 8.76 22.12 -7.33
C ASP A 123 7.48 21.61 -6.68
N ALA A 124 6.33 22.10 -7.17
CA ALA A 124 5.02 21.56 -6.81
C ALA A 124 4.79 20.24 -7.56
N THR A 125 4.70 19.17 -6.82
CA THR A 125 4.54 17.82 -7.38
C THR A 125 3.34 17.10 -6.78
N SER A 126 2.87 16.04 -7.45
CA SER A 126 1.81 15.19 -6.90
C SER A 126 2.19 14.47 -5.60
N GLN A 127 3.43 14.55 -5.16
CA GLN A 127 3.88 14.00 -3.88
C GLN A 127 3.87 15.01 -2.76
N ALA A 128 4.21 16.27 -3.04
CA ALA A 128 4.26 17.33 -2.06
C ALA A 128 4.23 18.71 -2.70
N VAL A 129 3.58 19.64 -2.02
CA VAL A 129 3.66 21.09 -2.23
C VAL A 129 4.19 21.69 -0.94
N ARG A 130 5.27 22.46 -1.03
CA ARG A 130 5.96 23.07 0.11
C ARG A 130 5.80 24.57 0.05
N LEU A 131 5.26 25.12 1.12
CA LEU A 131 4.99 26.56 1.27
C LEU A 131 5.83 27.11 2.38
N ALA A 132 6.30 28.34 2.21
CA ALA A 132 6.94 29.10 3.26
C ALA A 132 6.46 30.56 3.20
N TRP A 133 6.41 31.22 4.35
CA TRP A 133 6.02 32.61 4.49
C TRP A 133 6.80 33.27 5.62
N GLN A 134 6.76 34.59 5.67
CA GLN A 134 7.41 35.38 6.69
C GLN A 134 6.53 35.50 7.93
N GLU A 135 7.16 35.68 9.06
CA GLU A 135 6.46 36.07 10.28
C GLU A 135 5.83 37.45 10.09
N THR A 136 4.54 37.54 10.37
CA THR A 136 3.80 38.79 10.24
C THR A 136 3.58 39.38 11.61
N GLU A 137 3.99 40.62 11.77
CA GLU A 137 3.58 41.45 12.91
C GLU A 137 2.15 41.94 12.64
N LEU A 138 1.20 41.46 13.42
CA LEU A 138 -0.14 42.00 13.46
C LEU A 138 -0.06 43.40 14.13
N GLY A 139 -0.38 44.45 13.40
CA GLY A 139 -0.15 45.84 13.79
C GLY A 139 -0.54 46.18 15.25
N ALA A 140 0.10 47.22 15.82
CA ALA A 140 -0.15 47.76 17.14
C ALA A 140 0.00 46.77 18.33
N GLY A 141 1.07 45.98 18.38
CA GLY A 141 1.41 45.14 19.54
C GLY A 141 0.63 43.85 19.66
N GLN A 142 -0.07 43.43 18.61
CA GLN A 142 -0.68 42.10 18.51
C GLN A 142 0.37 41.11 18.06
N THR A 143 0.63 40.11 18.88
CA THR A 143 1.52 38.98 18.52
C THR A 143 0.69 38.00 17.68
N ASN A 144 1.24 37.57 16.58
CA ASN A 144 0.71 36.47 15.79
C ASN A 144 0.70 35.18 16.62
N TYR A 145 -0.45 34.47 16.63
CA TYR A 145 -0.59 33.21 17.36
C TYR A 145 -0.31 32.00 16.48
N GLY A 146 -0.58 32.11 15.18
CA GLY A 146 -0.42 31.03 14.22
C GLY A 146 -1.02 31.37 12.87
N TYR A 147 -1.17 30.35 12.04
CA TYR A 147 -1.66 30.47 10.69
C TYR A 147 -2.63 29.34 10.39
N LYS A 148 -3.69 29.65 9.61
CA LYS A 148 -4.54 28.66 8.96
C LYS A 148 -4.23 28.60 7.49
N ILE A 149 -4.13 27.38 6.97
CA ILE A 149 -3.84 27.11 5.56
C ILE A 149 -5.10 26.53 4.92
N TYR A 150 -5.50 27.11 3.80
CA TYR A 150 -6.61 26.68 2.98
C TYR A 150 -6.11 26.23 1.60
N ARG A 151 -6.77 25.24 1.02
CA ARG A 151 -6.52 24.77 -0.34
C ARG A 151 -7.84 24.68 -1.10
N THR A 152 -7.94 25.37 -2.21
CA THR A 152 -9.10 25.33 -3.09
C THR A 152 -8.70 25.03 -4.54
N LEU A 153 -9.66 24.55 -5.33
CA LEU A 153 -9.48 24.29 -6.76
C LEU A 153 -9.83 25.48 -7.65
N PHE A 154 -10.29 26.54 -7.07
CA PHE A 154 -10.71 27.76 -7.78
C PHE A 154 -10.27 29.00 -7.00
N ALA A 155 -10.05 30.08 -7.72
CA ALA A 155 -9.73 31.36 -7.11
C ALA A 155 -10.93 31.85 -6.29
N LEU A 156 -10.69 32.26 -5.05
CA LEU A 156 -11.67 32.84 -4.21
C LEU A 156 -11.75 34.35 -4.49
N ASN A 157 -12.98 34.91 -4.53
CA ASN A 157 -13.18 36.34 -4.61
C ASN A 157 -13.11 36.97 -3.22
N VAL A 158 -12.93 38.28 -3.19
CA VAL A 158 -12.93 39.01 -1.93
C VAL A 158 -14.29 38.88 -1.25
N GLY A 159 -14.27 38.34 -0.03
CA GLY A 159 -15.47 38.08 0.77
C GLY A 159 -16.02 36.66 0.69
N ASP A 160 -15.47 35.81 -0.15
CA ASP A 160 -15.81 34.38 -0.15
C ASP A 160 -15.25 33.68 1.11
N ALA A 161 -16.02 32.72 1.62
CA ALA A 161 -15.55 31.91 2.74
C ALA A 161 -14.46 30.90 2.26
N PHE A 162 -13.36 30.81 3.00
CA PHE A 162 -12.28 29.90 2.68
C PHE A 162 -12.65 28.42 2.82
N GLY A 163 -13.78 28.11 3.45
CA GLY A 163 -14.21 26.74 3.72
C GLY A 163 -13.54 26.13 4.95
N LEU A 164 -13.24 24.83 4.91
CA LEU A 164 -12.54 24.16 6.00
C LEU A 164 -11.03 24.35 5.85
N PRO A 165 -10.31 24.73 6.92
CA PRO A 165 -8.86 24.81 6.87
C PRO A 165 -8.24 23.42 6.66
N LEU A 166 -7.23 23.35 5.83
CA LEU A 166 -6.43 22.17 5.62
C LEU A 166 -5.57 21.86 6.86
N MET A 167 -5.01 22.91 7.47
CA MET A 167 -4.18 22.81 8.67
C MET A 167 -4.12 24.14 9.41
N GLU A 168 -3.90 24.06 10.73
CA GLU A 168 -3.52 25.16 11.59
C GLU A 168 -2.13 24.91 12.14
N THR A 169 -1.23 25.89 12.08
CA THR A 169 0.18 25.75 12.48
C THR A 169 0.73 27.04 13.07
N GLN A 170 1.71 26.92 13.93
CA GLN A 170 2.51 28.04 14.42
C GLN A 170 3.82 28.22 13.63
N ASN A 171 4.14 27.25 12.75
CA ASN A 171 5.31 27.33 11.91
C ASN A 171 5.09 28.28 10.73
N HIS A 172 6.16 28.82 10.18
CA HIS A 172 6.16 29.68 8.99
C HIS A 172 6.36 28.89 7.70
N TYR A 173 6.00 27.61 7.74
CA TYR A 173 6.08 26.70 6.59
C TYR A 173 5.03 25.60 6.73
N PHE A 174 4.68 25.02 5.58
CA PHE A 174 3.74 23.91 5.50
C PHE A 174 4.06 23.02 4.31
N GLU A 175 3.93 21.72 4.48
CA GLU A 175 4.05 20.74 3.41
C GLU A 175 2.70 20.02 3.23
N ASP A 176 2.08 20.24 2.07
CA ASP A 176 0.87 19.52 1.68
C ASP A 176 1.25 18.22 0.95
N ARG A 177 0.73 17.10 1.45
CA ARG A 177 0.90 15.76 0.89
C ARG A 177 -0.42 15.01 0.73
N LEU A 178 -1.53 15.72 0.90
CA LEU A 178 -2.85 15.12 0.91
C LEU A 178 -3.46 15.11 -0.50
N ASP A 179 -3.47 13.94 -1.13
CA ASP A 179 -4.18 13.67 -2.39
C ASP A 179 -4.00 14.75 -3.47
N LEU A 180 -2.74 15.03 -3.80
CA LEU A 180 -2.38 16.06 -4.78
C LEU A 180 -2.53 15.52 -6.20
N GLN A 181 -3.57 16.00 -6.89
CA GLN A 181 -3.79 15.73 -8.30
C GLN A 181 -2.95 16.69 -9.17
N PRO A 182 -2.61 16.34 -10.41
CA PRO A 182 -1.89 17.22 -11.33
C PRO A 182 -2.82 18.29 -11.91
N THR A 183 -3.17 19.25 -11.09
CA THR A 183 -4.06 20.38 -11.42
C THR A 183 -3.60 21.65 -10.70
N ASP A 184 -4.27 22.75 -10.97
CA ASP A 184 -4.02 24.02 -10.30
C ASP A 184 -4.73 24.05 -8.96
N TYR A 185 -4.00 24.41 -7.91
CA TYR A 185 -4.53 24.67 -6.58
C TYR A 185 -4.27 26.11 -6.17
N TYR A 186 -5.17 26.64 -5.39
CA TYR A 186 -5.03 27.95 -4.74
C TYR A 186 -4.80 27.71 -3.24
N TYR A 187 -3.64 28.10 -2.76
CA TYR A 187 -3.30 28.02 -1.36
C TYR A 187 -3.41 29.40 -0.74
N THR A 188 -4.22 29.49 0.31
CA THR A 188 -4.40 30.72 1.09
C THR A 188 -3.89 30.49 2.49
N VAL A 189 -3.01 31.38 2.94
CA VAL A 189 -2.51 31.41 4.32
C VAL A 189 -3.10 32.64 4.99
N VAL A 190 -3.71 32.45 6.16
CA VAL A 190 -4.35 33.51 6.96
C VAL A 190 -3.69 33.53 8.34
N ALA A 191 -3.27 34.71 8.78
CA ALA A 191 -2.72 34.89 10.10
C ALA A 191 -3.82 34.91 11.18
N LEU A 192 -3.52 34.36 12.36
CA LEU A 192 -4.43 34.27 13.51
C LEU A 192 -4.02 35.25 14.62
N ASP A 193 -5.01 35.83 15.26
CA ASP A 193 -4.80 36.60 16.48
C ASP A 193 -4.62 35.71 17.73
N LYS A 194 -4.43 36.32 18.90
CA LYS A 194 -4.26 35.58 20.17
C LYS A 194 -5.49 34.75 20.57
N GLN A 195 -6.64 35.05 20.03
CA GLN A 195 -7.88 34.34 20.27
C GLN A 195 -8.10 33.20 19.28
N GLY A 196 -7.19 33.02 18.31
CA GLY A 196 -7.33 32.04 17.22
C GLY A 196 -8.33 32.46 16.15
N VAL A 197 -8.68 33.74 16.10
CA VAL A 197 -9.55 34.31 15.09
C VAL A 197 -8.75 34.75 13.88
N GLU A 198 -9.27 34.53 12.69
CA GLU A 198 -8.65 34.92 11.43
C GLU A 198 -8.59 36.46 11.33
N THR A 199 -7.44 36.91 10.88
CA THR A 199 -7.19 38.34 10.66
C THR A 199 -7.35 38.70 9.18
N ASP A 200 -7.34 39.98 8.86
CA ASP A 200 -7.33 40.45 7.47
C ASP A 200 -6.02 40.16 6.72
N GLN A 201 -4.99 39.71 7.46
CA GLN A 201 -3.68 39.34 6.89
C GLN A 201 -3.76 37.96 6.23
N SER A 202 -4.07 37.93 4.97
CA SER A 202 -4.15 36.71 4.18
C SER A 202 -3.44 36.87 2.85
N THR A 203 -2.89 35.77 2.36
CA THR A 203 -2.23 35.73 1.05
C THR A 203 -2.59 34.44 0.33
N THR A 204 -2.91 34.58 -0.96
CA THR A 204 -3.24 33.44 -1.81
C THR A 204 -2.25 33.35 -2.97
N ILE A 205 -1.76 32.13 -3.23
CA ILE A 205 -0.94 31.84 -4.42
C ILE A 205 -1.58 30.71 -5.23
N GLN A 206 -1.48 30.79 -6.55
CA GLN A 206 -1.85 29.72 -7.47
C GLN A 206 -0.63 28.83 -7.74
N ILE A 207 -0.82 27.53 -7.63
CA ILE A 207 0.24 26.53 -7.82
C ILE A 207 -0.25 25.42 -8.73
N SER A 208 0.48 25.22 -9.84
CA SER A 208 0.25 24.12 -10.77
C SER A 208 1.03 22.90 -10.32
N VAL A 209 0.34 21.87 -9.92
CA VAL A 209 0.94 20.61 -9.45
C VAL A 209 1.29 19.73 -10.66
N LYS A 210 2.54 19.29 -10.73
CA LYS A 210 3.02 18.38 -11.79
C LYS A 210 2.93 16.93 -11.32
N ARG A 211 2.48 16.06 -12.20
CA ARG A 211 2.50 14.62 -11.92
C ARG A 211 3.94 14.10 -11.87
N VAL A 212 4.23 13.38 -10.81
CA VAL A 212 5.54 12.77 -10.61
C VAL A 212 5.37 11.32 -10.17
N ILE A 213 6.19 10.41 -10.70
CA ILE A 213 6.26 9.02 -10.27
C ILE A 213 7.61 8.80 -9.59
N THR A 214 7.59 8.24 -8.39
CA THR A 214 8.80 7.82 -7.68
C THR A 214 9.28 6.48 -8.24
N CYS A 215 10.47 6.46 -8.83
CA CYS A 215 11.20 5.21 -9.03
C CYS A 215 12.04 4.93 -7.79
N SER A 216 11.62 3.96 -6.97
CA SER A 216 12.48 3.44 -5.91
C SER A 216 13.68 2.75 -6.57
N LYS A 217 14.88 3.35 -6.48
CA LYS A 217 16.12 2.65 -6.84
C LYS A 217 16.27 1.48 -5.86
N ARG A 218 16.13 0.26 -6.37
CA ARG A 218 16.53 -0.94 -5.65
C ARG A 218 18.02 -0.78 -5.32
N LYS A 219 18.36 -0.69 -4.05
CA LYS A 219 19.76 -0.84 -3.63
C LYS A 219 20.16 -2.28 -3.98
N SER A 220 21.04 -2.41 -4.95
CA SER A 220 21.74 -3.68 -5.26
C SER A 220 22.70 -4.03 -4.15
#